data_42265d182c4800273396a7c4f400fc7a
#
_entry.id   42265d182c4800273396a7c4f400fc7a
#
_cell.length_a   1.000
_cell.length_b   1.000
_cell.length_c   1.000
_cell.angle_alpha   90.00
_cell.angle_beta   90.00
_cell.angle_gamma   90.00
#
_symmetry.space_group_name_H-M   'P 1'
#
loop_
_entity.id
_entity.type
_entity.pdbx_description
1 polymer ?
#
loop_
_entity_poly.entity_id
_entity_poly.type
_entity_poly.pdbx_seq_one_letter_code
_entity_poly.pdbx_strand_id
1 'polypeptide(L)'
;MGSEMCIRDRSDIRYLFWFGEYIADDQWKLAEHLNGLPEEKIQKIADTYTEGFRKGFELAKKPLDKKKSIQIRYPLGFERVVKAAIENFRKMGLEPVIARTPASFAEGRRVFRLGFFGGAVNRQFDYDHENDKALYLDKKYVHRMLECRKNAWEEYKDMAVVHAGPAVIEAFGEEPFEPASKEYLLTLSTEQQKLYVEYQSQAGAMTNEYIDPEERSFTCIAFPVPGIGEHFPEIFDEVLKINTLDYKTYETIQQHLIDALDKAAWVEIKGRGDNHTDMKVMLHTLNNPAQE
;
A
#
# COMPACT_ATOMS: atom_id res chain seq x y z
N MET A 1 -18.41 -16.82 -4.10
CA MET A 1 -19.46 -16.29 -5.03
C MET A 1 -19.42 -14.76 -5.19
N GLY A 2 -18.99 -13.96 -4.23
CA GLY A 2 -18.96 -12.49 -4.36
C GLY A 2 -17.88 -11.91 -5.27
N SER A 3 -16.72 -12.54 -5.41
CA SER A 3 -15.58 -12.00 -6.16
C SER A 3 -15.72 -12.17 -7.69
N GLU A 4 -16.32 -13.23 -8.17
CA GLU A 4 -16.44 -13.47 -9.62
C GLU A 4 -17.51 -12.62 -10.30
N MET A 5 -18.62 -12.31 -9.62
CA MET A 5 -19.66 -11.43 -10.17
C MET A 5 -19.19 -9.99 -10.33
N CYS A 6 -18.27 -9.52 -9.48
CA CYS A 6 -17.69 -8.19 -9.55
C CYS A 6 -16.66 -8.00 -10.69
N ILE A 7 -16.23 -9.09 -11.36
CA ILE A 7 -15.09 -9.06 -12.28
C ILE A 7 -15.51 -9.13 -13.78
N ARG A 8 -16.76 -9.44 -14.10
CA ARG A 8 -17.15 -9.83 -15.48
C ARG A 8 -17.18 -8.71 -16.51
N ASP A 9 -17.63 -7.52 -16.16
CA ASP A 9 -17.63 -6.38 -17.10
C ASP A 9 -17.20 -5.10 -16.37
N ARG A 10 -16.09 -4.53 -16.78
CA ARG A 10 -15.49 -3.30 -16.23
C ARG A 10 -15.52 -2.14 -17.22
N SER A 11 -16.16 -2.31 -18.37
CA SER A 11 -16.41 -1.23 -19.31
C SER A 11 -17.48 -0.24 -18.80
N ASP A 12 -18.39 -0.73 -17.95
CA ASP A 12 -19.42 0.07 -17.31
C ASP A 12 -19.01 0.41 -15.86
N ILE A 13 -18.56 1.65 -15.63
CA ILE A 13 -18.05 2.11 -14.33
C ILE A 13 -19.12 2.15 -13.22
N ARG A 14 -20.40 1.90 -13.53
CA ARG A 14 -21.46 1.81 -12.51
C ARG A 14 -21.21 0.70 -11.48
N TYR A 15 -20.33 -0.26 -11.76
CA TYR A 15 -19.93 -1.28 -10.79
C TYR A 15 -19.35 -0.66 -9.50
N LEU A 16 -18.77 0.54 -9.56
CA LEU A 16 -18.24 1.25 -8.38
C LEU A 16 -19.32 1.46 -7.30
N PHE A 17 -20.57 1.58 -7.69
CA PHE A 17 -21.71 1.85 -6.78
C PHE A 17 -22.41 0.59 -6.28
N TRP A 18 -22.01 -0.60 -6.70
CA TRP A 18 -22.75 -1.84 -6.38
C TRP A 18 -22.77 -2.18 -4.89
N PHE A 19 -21.84 -1.69 -4.12
CA PHE A 19 -21.74 -1.96 -2.69
C PHE A 19 -22.16 -0.76 -1.82
N GLY A 20 -22.62 0.31 -2.42
CA GLY A 20 -23.07 1.50 -1.70
C GLY A 20 -21.96 2.30 -1.03
N GLU A 21 -20.72 2.15 -1.46
CA GLU A 21 -19.63 3.02 -1.04
C GLU A 21 -19.81 4.43 -1.61
N TYR A 22 -19.26 5.41 -0.90
CA TYR A 22 -19.06 6.73 -1.46
C TYR A 22 -17.95 6.67 -2.51
N ILE A 23 -18.25 7.17 -3.70
CA ILE A 23 -17.29 7.29 -4.80
C ILE A 23 -17.02 8.77 -5.04
N ALA A 24 -15.77 9.17 -4.77
CA ALA A 24 -15.34 10.55 -5.04
C ALA A 24 -15.12 10.76 -6.56
N ASP A 25 -15.20 12.02 -6.99
CA ASP A 25 -15.00 12.40 -8.39
C ASP A 25 -13.67 11.88 -8.96
N ASP A 26 -12.61 11.94 -8.17
CA ASP A 26 -11.28 11.42 -8.57
C ASP A 26 -11.30 9.93 -8.87
N GLN A 27 -12.05 9.15 -8.11
CA GLN A 27 -12.17 7.70 -8.34
C GLN A 27 -12.96 7.40 -9.60
N TRP A 28 -14.01 8.16 -9.83
CA TRP A 28 -14.79 8.08 -11.06
C TRP A 28 -13.94 8.42 -12.27
N LYS A 29 -13.28 9.58 -12.28
CA LYS A 29 -12.40 10.03 -13.37
C LYS A 29 -11.22 9.07 -13.59
N LEU A 30 -10.66 8.50 -12.52
CA LEU A 30 -9.61 7.49 -12.61
C LEU A 30 -10.11 6.22 -13.30
N ALA A 31 -11.29 5.74 -12.93
CA ALA A 31 -11.90 4.58 -13.55
C ALA A 31 -12.20 4.82 -15.04
N GLU A 32 -12.71 6.00 -15.40
CA GLU A 32 -12.91 6.40 -16.81
C GLU A 32 -11.59 6.41 -17.59
N HIS A 33 -10.55 7.02 -17.04
CA HIS A 33 -9.23 7.05 -17.65
C HIS A 33 -8.69 5.64 -17.91
N LEU A 34 -8.69 4.78 -16.89
CA LEU A 34 -8.23 3.40 -17.01
C LEU A 34 -9.08 2.57 -17.97
N ASN A 35 -10.39 2.82 -18.04
CA ASN A 35 -11.27 2.16 -19.00
C ASN A 35 -11.00 2.61 -20.46
N GLY A 36 -10.50 3.81 -20.65
CA GLY A 36 -10.06 4.33 -21.95
C GLY A 36 -8.72 3.77 -22.43
N LEU A 37 -7.90 3.18 -21.53
CA LEU A 37 -6.61 2.63 -21.91
C LEU A 37 -6.74 1.32 -22.71
N PRO A 38 -5.87 1.10 -23.71
CA PRO A 38 -5.77 -0.19 -24.41
C PRO A 38 -5.48 -1.33 -23.43
N GLU A 39 -6.01 -2.52 -23.71
CA GLU A 39 -5.81 -3.71 -22.87
C GLU A 39 -4.33 -4.05 -22.69
N GLU A 40 -3.51 -3.82 -23.72
CA GLU A 40 -2.06 -4.01 -23.65
C GLU A 40 -1.39 -3.16 -22.54
N LYS A 41 -1.80 -1.88 -22.40
CA LYS A 41 -1.29 -1.02 -21.31
C LYS A 41 -1.73 -1.55 -19.94
N ILE A 42 -2.98 -1.95 -19.80
CA ILE A 42 -3.53 -2.53 -18.55
C ILE A 42 -2.78 -3.81 -18.19
N GLN A 43 -2.60 -4.70 -19.16
CA GLN A 43 -1.87 -5.96 -18.95
C GLN A 43 -0.41 -5.69 -18.56
N LYS A 44 0.25 -4.72 -19.20
CA LYS A 44 1.62 -4.34 -18.88
C LYS A 44 1.79 -3.84 -17.44
N ILE A 45 0.83 -3.04 -16.93
CA ILE A 45 0.82 -2.63 -15.52
C ILE A 45 0.70 -3.86 -14.61
N ALA A 46 -0.27 -4.73 -14.90
CA ALA A 46 -0.50 -5.92 -14.12
C ALA A 46 0.72 -6.87 -14.13
N ASP A 47 1.35 -7.06 -15.29
CA ASP A 47 2.53 -7.92 -15.44
C ASP A 47 3.71 -7.40 -14.61
N THR A 48 4.00 -6.10 -14.68
CA THR A 48 5.09 -5.49 -13.90
C THR A 48 4.83 -5.60 -12.40
N TYR A 49 3.61 -5.34 -11.97
CA TYR A 49 3.17 -5.42 -10.59
C TYR A 49 3.29 -6.84 -10.03
N THR A 50 2.85 -7.84 -10.78
CA THR A 50 2.87 -9.25 -10.34
C THR A 50 4.25 -9.88 -10.49
N GLU A 51 5.02 -9.51 -11.53
CA GLU A 51 6.41 -9.96 -11.69
C GLU A 51 7.32 -9.40 -10.59
N GLY A 52 7.12 -8.15 -10.17
CA GLY A 52 7.82 -7.57 -9.02
C GLY A 52 7.63 -8.39 -7.75
N PHE A 53 6.40 -8.87 -7.52
CA PHE A 53 6.09 -9.76 -6.40
C PHE A 53 6.85 -11.10 -6.50
N ARG A 54 6.80 -11.75 -7.66
CA ARG A 54 7.50 -13.00 -7.92
C ARG A 54 9.02 -12.87 -7.75
N LYS A 55 9.58 -11.78 -8.27
CA LYS A 55 11.01 -11.46 -8.14
C LYS A 55 11.43 -11.24 -6.69
N GLY A 56 10.58 -10.64 -5.86
CA GLY A 56 10.84 -10.50 -4.43
C GLY A 56 11.05 -11.84 -3.73
N PHE A 57 10.32 -12.89 -4.11
CA PHE A 57 10.55 -14.26 -3.61
C PHE A 57 11.84 -14.86 -4.17
N GLU A 58 12.06 -14.72 -5.48
CA GLU A 58 13.21 -15.30 -6.17
C GLU A 58 14.54 -14.73 -5.64
N LEU A 59 14.67 -13.41 -5.58
CA LEU A 59 15.88 -12.73 -5.15
C LEU A 59 16.20 -12.98 -3.67
N ALA A 60 15.18 -13.01 -2.82
CA ALA A 60 15.32 -13.32 -1.41
C ALA A 60 15.39 -14.83 -1.12
N LYS A 61 15.33 -15.69 -2.15
CA LYS A 61 15.33 -17.16 -2.03
C LYS A 61 14.24 -17.70 -1.11
N LYS A 62 13.08 -17.07 -1.10
CA LYS A 62 11.93 -17.44 -0.26
C LYS A 62 11.05 -18.49 -0.94
N PRO A 63 10.35 -19.35 -0.17
CA PRO A 63 9.58 -20.49 -0.72
C PRO A 63 8.20 -20.06 -1.23
N LEU A 64 8.10 -19.54 -2.46
CA LEU A 64 6.80 -19.16 -3.07
C LEU A 64 5.87 -20.37 -3.25
N ASP A 65 6.41 -21.54 -3.52
CA ASP A 65 5.67 -22.79 -3.71
C ASP A 65 4.88 -23.26 -2.48
N LYS A 66 5.28 -22.83 -1.28
CA LYS A 66 4.53 -23.08 -0.05
C LYS A 66 3.33 -22.15 0.15
N LYS A 67 3.23 -21.09 -0.62
CA LYS A 67 2.21 -20.05 -0.44
C LYS A 67 0.99 -20.32 -1.33
N LYS A 68 -0.20 -19.95 -0.83
CA LYS A 68 -1.49 -20.20 -1.49
C LYS A 68 -2.37 -18.98 -1.62
N SER A 69 -2.12 -17.93 -0.83
CA SER A 69 -2.94 -16.73 -0.87
C SER A 69 -2.10 -15.46 -0.92
N ILE A 70 -2.65 -14.43 -1.57
CA ILE A 70 -2.07 -13.10 -1.65
C ILE A 70 -3.15 -12.06 -1.37
N GLN A 71 -2.83 -11.04 -0.56
CA GLN A 71 -3.74 -9.93 -0.32
C GLN A 71 -3.50 -8.83 -1.34
N ILE A 72 -4.54 -8.44 -2.09
CA ILE A 72 -4.48 -7.29 -2.99
C ILE A 72 -5.10 -6.08 -2.29
N ARG A 73 -4.41 -4.94 -2.36
CA ARG A 73 -4.87 -3.63 -1.87
C ARG A 73 -4.77 -2.63 -3.01
N TYR A 74 -5.83 -1.88 -3.23
CA TYR A 74 -5.86 -0.92 -4.34
C TYR A 74 -6.89 0.20 -4.10
N PRO A 75 -6.65 1.42 -4.61
CA PRO A 75 -7.67 2.47 -4.63
C PRO A 75 -8.73 2.15 -5.68
N LEU A 76 -9.99 2.47 -5.39
CA LEU A 76 -11.10 2.34 -6.34
C LEU A 76 -10.76 3.04 -7.66
N GLY A 77 -11.09 2.40 -8.76
CA GLY A 77 -10.77 2.81 -10.12
C GLY A 77 -9.76 1.88 -10.82
N PHE A 78 -8.93 1.13 -10.07
CA PHE A 78 -7.93 0.21 -10.63
C PHE A 78 -8.45 -1.20 -10.95
N GLU A 79 -9.74 -1.44 -10.96
CA GLU A 79 -10.33 -2.78 -11.07
C GLU A 79 -9.91 -3.53 -12.33
N ARG A 80 -9.69 -2.83 -13.46
CA ARG A 80 -9.19 -3.49 -14.69
C ARG A 80 -7.78 -4.06 -14.51
N VAL A 81 -6.89 -3.28 -13.89
CA VAL A 81 -5.53 -3.73 -13.57
C VAL A 81 -5.57 -4.89 -12.59
N VAL A 82 -6.40 -4.77 -11.55
CA VAL A 82 -6.56 -5.82 -10.53
C VAL A 82 -7.10 -7.10 -11.13
N LYS A 83 -8.06 -7.02 -12.07
CA LYS A 83 -8.55 -8.19 -12.81
C LYS A 83 -7.43 -8.93 -13.53
N ALA A 84 -6.59 -8.23 -14.27
CA ALA A 84 -5.45 -8.83 -14.95
C ALA A 84 -4.41 -9.40 -13.94
N ALA A 85 -4.16 -8.69 -12.83
CA ALA A 85 -3.27 -9.16 -11.78
C ALA A 85 -3.77 -10.43 -11.08
N ILE A 86 -5.08 -10.57 -10.86
CA ILE A 86 -5.70 -11.79 -10.32
C ILE A 86 -5.34 -13.00 -11.16
N GLU A 87 -5.49 -12.89 -12.50
CA GLU A 87 -5.14 -13.99 -13.41
C GLU A 87 -3.65 -14.33 -13.35
N ASN A 88 -2.78 -13.32 -13.23
CA ASN A 88 -1.35 -13.54 -13.10
C ASN A 88 -0.98 -14.24 -11.79
N PHE A 89 -1.56 -13.81 -10.65
CA PHE A 89 -1.32 -14.45 -9.35
C PHE A 89 -1.84 -15.90 -9.33
N ARG A 90 -2.98 -16.17 -9.94
CA ARG A 90 -3.50 -17.53 -10.08
C ARG A 90 -2.55 -18.45 -10.88
N LYS A 91 -1.91 -17.92 -11.92
CA LYS A 91 -0.85 -18.67 -12.66
C LYS A 91 0.37 -18.97 -11.79
N MET A 92 0.63 -18.17 -10.75
CA MET A 92 1.68 -18.42 -9.74
C MET A 92 1.23 -19.40 -8.63
N GLY A 93 -0.01 -19.90 -8.67
CA GLY A 93 -0.57 -20.77 -7.63
C GLY A 93 -1.12 -20.01 -6.41
N LEU A 94 -1.29 -18.69 -6.53
CA LEU A 94 -1.79 -17.84 -5.45
C LEU A 94 -3.26 -17.47 -5.69
N GLU A 95 -4.13 -17.70 -4.70
CA GLU A 95 -5.50 -17.21 -4.75
C GLU A 95 -5.56 -15.79 -4.14
N PRO A 96 -5.99 -14.80 -4.91
CA PRO A 96 -6.09 -13.43 -4.44
C PRO A 96 -7.22 -13.23 -3.42
N VAL A 97 -6.92 -12.51 -2.36
CA VAL A 97 -7.86 -12.08 -1.32
C VAL A 97 -7.99 -10.57 -1.38
N ILE A 98 -9.20 -10.08 -1.60
CA ILE A 98 -9.53 -8.66 -1.61
C ILE A 98 -10.56 -8.43 -0.52
N ALA A 99 -10.13 -7.83 0.59
CA ALA A 99 -11.04 -7.52 1.69
C ALA A 99 -11.86 -6.27 1.38
N ARG A 100 -13.06 -6.21 1.93
CA ARG A 100 -13.84 -4.99 2.04
C ARG A 100 -13.78 -4.52 3.48
N THR A 101 -13.16 -3.38 3.71
CA THR A 101 -13.08 -2.80 5.05
C THR A 101 -14.22 -1.82 5.23
N PRO A 102 -15.18 -2.08 6.14
CA PRO A 102 -16.22 -1.10 6.44
C PRO A 102 -15.59 0.15 7.07
N ALA A 103 -16.22 1.29 6.86
CA ALA A 103 -15.86 2.51 7.57
C ALA A 103 -16.03 2.28 9.09
N SER A 104 -14.97 2.55 9.86
CA SER A 104 -15.00 2.47 11.31
C SER A 104 -14.67 3.84 11.91
N PHE A 105 -15.55 4.35 12.73
CA PHE A 105 -15.33 5.57 13.49
C PHE A 105 -14.34 5.35 14.64
N ALA A 106 -14.30 4.14 15.20
CA ALA A 106 -13.52 3.85 16.40
C ALA A 106 -12.01 3.77 16.16
N GLU A 107 -11.58 3.45 14.94
CA GLU A 107 -10.16 3.21 14.62
C GLU A 107 -9.56 4.27 13.69
N GLY A 108 -10.35 5.20 13.19
CA GLY A 108 -9.95 6.13 12.16
C GLY A 108 -9.76 5.44 10.79
N ARG A 109 -10.20 6.07 9.74
CA ARG A 109 -10.23 5.50 8.38
C ARG A 109 -8.86 5.19 7.79
N ARG A 110 -7.80 5.79 8.34
CA ARG A 110 -6.43 5.71 7.81
C ARG A 110 -5.66 4.46 8.22
N VAL A 111 -6.12 3.72 9.22
CA VAL A 111 -5.29 2.68 9.86
C VAL A 111 -5.29 1.37 9.08
N PHE A 112 -6.33 1.06 8.31
CA PHE A 112 -6.43 -0.23 7.61
C PHE A 112 -6.98 -0.08 6.19
N ARG A 113 -6.12 0.27 5.25
CA ARG A 113 -6.40 0.11 3.83
C ARG A 113 -6.23 -1.36 3.45
N LEU A 114 -7.24 -2.16 3.71
CA LEU A 114 -7.28 -3.57 3.33
C LEU A 114 -8.19 -3.75 2.11
N GLY A 115 -7.68 -4.44 1.08
CA GLY A 115 -8.44 -4.68 -0.14
C GLY A 115 -8.66 -3.41 -0.96
N PHE A 116 -9.87 -3.16 -1.43
CA PHE A 116 -10.17 -1.90 -2.11
C PHE A 116 -10.53 -0.78 -1.12
N PHE A 117 -10.15 0.42 -1.44
CA PHE A 117 -10.39 1.60 -0.62
C PHE A 117 -10.79 2.80 -1.48
N GLY A 118 -11.68 3.60 -0.93
CA GLY A 118 -12.19 4.84 -1.54
C GLY A 118 -11.66 6.10 -0.86
N GLY A 119 -12.04 7.24 -1.40
CA GLY A 119 -11.80 8.55 -0.79
C GLY A 119 -12.63 8.76 0.48
N ALA A 120 -12.26 9.76 1.25
CA ALA A 120 -13.04 10.22 2.39
C ALA A 120 -14.29 10.98 1.93
N VAL A 121 -15.44 10.65 2.51
CA VAL A 121 -16.68 11.40 2.29
C VAL A 121 -16.54 12.84 2.78
N ASN A 122 -15.88 13.01 3.92
CA ASN A 122 -15.60 14.30 4.53
C ASN A 122 -14.23 14.24 5.23
N ARG A 123 -13.22 14.84 4.62
CA ARG A 123 -11.83 14.83 5.11
C ARG A 123 -11.69 15.55 6.45
N GLN A 124 -12.48 16.61 6.67
CA GLN A 124 -12.50 17.32 7.94
C GLN A 124 -13.08 16.44 9.06
N PHE A 125 -14.15 15.71 8.76
CA PHE A 125 -14.71 14.77 9.72
C PHE A 125 -13.71 13.67 10.09
N ASP A 126 -13.01 13.11 9.12
CA ASP A 126 -11.99 12.09 9.39
C ASP A 126 -10.85 12.66 10.28
N TYR A 127 -10.47 13.91 10.07
CA TYR A 127 -9.49 14.60 10.93
C TYR A 127 -10.03 14.86 12.33
N ASP A 128 -11.27 15.36 12.45
CA ASP A 128 -11.89 15.66 13.74
C ASP A 128 -12.00 14.42 14.63
N HIS A 129 -12.14 13.22 14.04
CA HIS A 129 -12.34 11.95 14.72
C HIS A 129 -11.10 11.03 14.73
N GLU A 130 -9.94 11.52 14.32
CA GLU A 130 -8.71 10.72 14.26
C GLU A 130 -8.30 10.15 15.63
N ASN A 131 -8.60 10.86 16.70
CA ASN A 131 -8.22 10.54 18.06
C ASN A 131 -9.38 10.17 18.98
N ASP A 132 -10.52 9.77 18.45
CA ASP A 132 -11.68 9.33 19.26
C ASP A 132 -11.36 8.19 20.23
N LYS A 133 -10.35 7.39 19.91
CA LYS A 133 -9.80 6.38 20.83
C LYS A 133 -9.34 6.96 22.18
N ALA A 134 -9.10 8.27 22.30
CA ALA A 134 -8.79 8.94 23.57
C ALA A 134 -9.90 8.76 24.60
N LEU A 135 -11.15 8.54 24.17
CA LEU A 135 -12.30 8.31 25.04
C LEU A 135 -12.24 6.98 25.82
N TYR A 136 -11.55 5.98 25.29
CA TYR A 136 -11.60 4.61 25.83
C TYR A 136 -10.25 3.89 25.89
N LEU A 137 -9.17 4.48 25.35
CA LEU A 137 -7.86 3.83 25.30
C LEU A 137 -7.23 3.81 26.70
N ASP A 138 -7.24 2.65 27.32
CA ASP A 138 -6.57 2.34 28.57
C ASP A 138 -5.83 0.98 28.49
N LYS A 139 -5.12 0.61 29.54
CA LYS A 139 -4.38 -0.67 29.63
C LYS A 139 -5.30 -1.90 29.46
N LYS A 140 -6.51 -1.83 29.98
CA LYS A 140 -7.47 -2.96 29.89
C LYS A 140 -7.94 -3.13 28.44
N TYR A 141 -8.23 -2.02 27.77
CA TYR A 141 -8.62 -2.05 26.36
C TYR A 141 -7.50 -2.58 25.47
N VAL A 142 -6.26 -2.11 25.65
CA VAL A 142 -5.09 -2.62 24.91
C VAL A 142 -4.91 -4.11 25.13
N HIS A 143 -4.96 -4.58 26.38
CA HIS A 143 -4.87 -6.01 26.70
C HIS A 143 -5.97 -6.81 25.98
N ARG A 144 -7.20 -6.33 26.02
CA ARG A 144 -8.34 -7.00 25.36
C ARG A 144 -8.18 -7.05 23.85
N MET A 145 -7.72 -5.98 23.22
CA MET A 145 -7.46 -5.96 21.78
C MET A 145 -6.39 -6.98 21.39
N LEU A 146 -5.30 -7.06 22.15
CA LEU A 146 -4.22 -8.03 21.89
C LEU A 146 -4.69 -9.47 22.10
N GLU A 147 -5.49 -9.73 23.15
CA GLU A 147 -6.09 -11.05 23.39
C GLU A 147 -7.01 -11.48 22.25
N CYS A 148 -7.91 -10.60 21.80
CA CYS A 148 -8.79 -10.88 20.66
C CYS A 148 -7.99 -11.15 19.38
N ARG A 149 -6.94 -10.36 19.13
CA ARG A 149 -6.07 -10.55 17.98
C ARG A 149 -5.34 -11.89 18.04
N LYS A 150 -4.80 -12.26 19.20
CA LYS A 150 -4.14 -13.55 19.39
C LYS A 150 -5.07 -14.72 19.14
N ASN A 151 -6.28 -14.67 19.69
CA ASN A 151 -7.28 -15.71 19.49
C ASN A 151 -7.65 -15.86 18.01
N ALA A 152 -7.81 -14.75 17.29
CA ALA A 152 -8.04 -14.79 15.84
C ALA A 152 -6.86 -15.42 15.07
N TRP A 153 -5.61 -15.07 15.43
CA TRP A 153 -4.44 -15.67 14.80
C TRP A 153 -4.35 -17.19 15.06
N GLU A 154 -4.62 -17.63 16.30
CA GLU A 154 -4.64 -19.07 16.62
C GLU A 154 -5.72 -19.83 15.84
N GLU A 155 -6.90 -19.23 15.68
CA GLU A 155 -8.00 -19.84 14.92
C GLU A 155 -7.64 -19.99 13.43
N TYR A 156 -6.92 -19.01 12.84
CA TYR A 156 -6.63 -18.96 11.41
C TYR A 156 -5.15 -19.17 11.08
N LYS A 157 -4.36 -19.75 11.99
CA LYS A 157 -2.91 -19.93 11.80
C LYS A 157 -2.53 -20.68 10.54
N ASP A 158 -3.27 -21.71 10.16
CA ASP A 158 -3.01 -22.50 8.97
C ASP A 158 -3.20 -21.68 7.68
N MET A 159 -4.09 -20.68 7.71
CA MET A 159 -4.26 -19.72 6.61
C MET A 159 -3.16 -18.65 6.63
N ALA A 160 -2.70 -18.25 7.80
CA ALA A 160 -1.63 -17.27 7.95
C ALA A 160 -0.30 -17.80 7.39
N VAL A 161 0.05 -19.04 7.68
CA VAL A 161 1.29 -19.67 7.21
C VAL A 161 1.39 -19.72 5.69
N VAL A 162 0.29 -19.93 4.99
CA VAL A 162 0.27 -20.01 3.51
C VAL A 162 0.06 -18.64 2.83
N HIS A 163 0.02 -17.56 3.61
CA HIS A 163 -0.11 -16.21 3.08
C HIS A 163 1.22 -15.70 2.51
N ALA A 164 1.20 -15.26 1.24
CA ALA A 164 2.40 -14.81 0.53
C ALA A 164 2.81 -13.36 0.83
N GLY A 165 1.88 -12.57 1.33
CA GLY A 165 2.08 -11.15 1.61
C GLY A 165 1.13 -10.23 0.83
N PRO A 166 1.30 -8.91 0.94
CA PRO A 166 0.47 -7.95 0.24
C PRO A 166 1.02 -7.58 -1.13
N ALA A 167 0.12 -7.37 -2.07
CA ALA A 167 0.36 -6.70 -3.33
C ALA A 167 -0.45 -5.39 -3.34
N VAL A 168 0.23 -4.25 -3.43
CA VAL A 168 -0.36 -2.95 -3.17
C VAL A 168 -0.27 -2.05 -4.39
N ILE A 169 -1.39 -1.43 -4.75
CA ILE A 169 -1.42 -0.27 -5.65
C ILE A 169 -1.68 0.94 -4.76
N GLU A 170 -0.74 1.88 -4.75
CA GLU A 170 -0.87 3.14 -4.04
C GLU A 170 -1.30 4.26 -4.99
N ALA A 171 -1.90 5.31 -4.43
CA ALA A 171 -2.26 6.52 -5.16
C ALA A 171 -1.56 7.74 -4.56
N PHE A 172 -1.22 8.70 -5.41
CA PHE A 172 -0.66 9.98 -5.00
C PHE A 172 -1.24 11.11 -5.84
N GLY A 173 -1.02 12.36 -5.40
CA GLY A 173 -1.54 13.54 -6.08
C GLY A 173 -3.01 13.82 -5.77
N GLU A 174 -3.49 13.39 -4.61
CA GLU A 174 -4.80 13.80 -4.10
C GLU A 174 -4.83 15.33 -3.92
N GLU A 175 -6.00 15.92 -4.12
CA GLU A 175 -6.19 17.35 -3.91
C GLU A 175 -5.70 17.76 -2.51
N PRO A 176 -4.91 18.85 -2.38
CA PRO A 176 -4.45 19.31 -1.08
C PRO A 176 -5.61 19.57 -0.12
N PHE A 177 -5.40 19.24 1.14
CA PHE A 177 -6.37 19.49 2.20
C PHE A 177 -5.67 19.96 3.47
N GLU A 178 -6.05 21.15 3.93
CA GLU A 178 -5.61 21.68 5.20
C GLU A 178 -6.75 21.53 6.22
N PRO A 179 -6.62 20.64 7.22
CA PRO A 179 -7.66 20.48 8.22
C PRO A 179 -7.73 21.70 9.13
N ALA A 180 -8.94 22.14 9.43
CA ALA A 180 -9.17 23.15 10.46
C ALA A 180 -9.05 22.52 11.85
N SER A 181 -8.06 22.96 12.63
CA SER A 181 -7.96 22.55 14.04
C SER A 181 -9.04 23.22 14.88
N LYS A 182 -9.67 22.45 15.75
CA LYS A 182 -10.79 22.92 16.59
C LYS A 182 -10.45 22.67 18.05
N GLU A 183 -10.88 23.59 18.94
CA GLU A 183 -10.56 23.55 20.37
C GLU A 183 -11.06 22.26 21.08
N TYR A 184 -12.16 21.68 20.57
CA TYR A 184 -12.77 20.50 21.17
C TYR A 184 -12.26 19.16 20.61
N LEU A 185 -11.22 19.18 19.76
CA LEU A 185 -10.66 17.93 19.22
C LEU A 185 -10.06 17.08 20.34
N LEU A 186 -10.39 15.81 20.29
CA LEU A 186 -9.78 14.84 21.19
C LEU A 186 -8.30 14.64 20.84
N THR A 187 -7.48 14.60 21.86
CA THR A 187 -6.05 14.30 21.73
C THR A 187 -5.67 13.20 22.70
N LEU A 188 -4.75 12.34 22.28
CA LEU A 188 -4.20 11.32 23.17
C LEU A 188 -3.31 11.99 24.23
N SER A 189 -3.51 11.66 25.49
CA SER A 189 -2.56 11.98 26.54
C SER A 189 -1.22 11.29 26.27
N THR A 190 -0.14 11.78 26.91
CA THR A 190 1.19 11.14 26.79
C THR A 190 1.18 9.67 27.17
N GLU A 191 0.38 9.30 28.17
CA GLU A 191 0.21 7.91 28.59
C GLU A 191 -0.52 7.08 27.51
N GLN A 192 -1.59 7.61 26.96
CA GLN A 192 -2.33 6.96 25.86
C GLN A 192 -1.49 6.81 24.60
N GLN A 193 -0.67 7.79 24.25
CA GLN A 193 0.28 7.68 23.14
C GLN A 193 1.25 6.50 23.35
N LYS A 194 1.83 6.38 24.55
CA LYS A 194 2.71 5.25 24.90
C LYS A 194 1.97 3.91 24.79
N LEU A 195 0.77 3.82 25.33
CA LEU A 195 -0.05 2.61 25.23
C LEU A 195 -0.40 2.25 23.77
N TYR A 196 -0.66 3.24 22.95
CA TYR A 196 -0.96 3.00 21.54
C TYR A 196 0.26 2.51 20.77
N VAL A 197 1.44 3.10 21.02
CA VAL A 197 2.72 2.63 20.44
C VAL A 197 3.03 1.20 20.90
N GLU A 198 2.84 0.91 22.19
CA GLU A 198 3.02 -0.44 22.74
C GLU A 198 2.08 -1.45 22.07
N TYR A 199 0.80 -1.10 21.92
CA TYR A 199 -0.16 -1.92 21.19
C TYR A 199 0.28 -2.19 19.75
N GLN A 200 0.69 -1.16 19.01
CA GLN A 200 1.14 -1.30 17.63
C GLN A 200 2.37 -2.21 17.52
N SER A 201 3.33 -2.05 18.42
CA SER A 201 4.53 -2.88 18.47
C SER A 201 4.19 -4.35 18.74
N GLN A 202 3.38 -4.64 19.75
CA GLN A 202 2.97 -6.01 20.09
C GLN A 202 2.11 -6.64 18.98
N ALA A 203 1.20 -5.87 18.38
CA ALA A 203 0.37 -6.33 17.27
C ALA A 203 1.22 -6.65 16.02
N GLY A 204 2.25 -5.86 15.76
CA GLY A 204 3.22 -6.11 14.69
C GLY A 204 4.06 -7.35 14.93
N ALA A 205 4.60 -7.50 16.15
CA ALA A 205 5.36 -8.70 16.54
C ALA A 205 4.50 -9.97 16.41
N MET A 206 3.26 -9.92 16.90
CA MET A 206 2.30 -11.03 16.76
C MET A 206 2.03 -11.37 15.29
N THR A 207 1.89 -10.38 14.41
CA THR A 207 1.71 -10.63 12.97
C THR A 207 2.92 -11.38 12.40
N ASN A 208 4.14 -11.01 12.80
CA ASN A 208 5.36 -11.68 12.34
C ASN A 208 5.54 -13.10 12.91
N GLU A 209 4.93 -13.40 14.05
CA GLU A 209 4.91 -14.75 14.62
C GLU A 209 4.10 -15.73 13.76
N TYR A 210 2.96 -15.28 13.20
CA TYR A 210 2.06 -16.13 12.40
C TYR A 210 2.33 -16.05 10.89
N ILE A 211 2.84 -14.92 10.41
CA ILE A 211 3.23 -14.73 9.01
C ILE A 211 4.72 -14.39 9.00
N ASP A 212 5.55 -15.41 8.85
CA ASP A 212 6.99 -15.28 8.90
C ASP A 212 7.50 -14.27 7.84
N PRO A 213 8.22 -13.21 8.25
CA PRO A 213 8.85 -12.28 7.32
C PRO A 213 9.82 -12.93 6.33
N GLU A 214 10.49 -14.02 6.73
CA GLU A 214 11.42 -14.74 5.89
C GLU A 214 10.72 -15.62 4.84
N GLU A 215 9.41 -15.83 4.99
CA GLU A 215 8.60 -16.61 4.05
C GLU A 215 7.58 -15.78 3.29
N ARG A 216 7.60 -14.46 3.39
CA ARG A 216 6.68 -13.56 2.67
C ARG A 216 7.44 -12.53 1.85
N SER A 217 6.75 -11.94 0.87
CA SER A 217 7.22 -10.80 0.09
C SER A 217 6.13 -9.75 -0.01
N PHE A 218 6.41 -8.68 -0.70
CA PHE A 218 5.42 -7.66 -1.07
C PHE A 218 5.77 -7.05 -2.43
N THR A 219 4.79 -6.44 -3.04
CA THR A 219 5.00 -5.54 -4.17
C THR A 219 4.18 -4.27 -3.95
N CYS A 220 4.73 -3.15 -4.39
CA CYS A 220 4.04 -1.89 -4.36
C CYS A 220 4.29 -1.14 -5.67
N ILE A 221 3.22 -0.66 -6.28
CA ILE A 221 3.27 0.20 -7.46
C ILE A 221 2.40 1.42 -7.17
N ALA A 222 2.82 2.61 -7.61
CA ALA A 222 2.11 3.84 -7.32
C ALA A 222 1.72 4.57 -8.61
N PHE A 223 0.51 5.14 -8.62
CA PHE A 223 0.01 5.94 -9.74
C PHE A 223 -0.62 7.25 -9.26
N PRO A 224 -0.58 8.30 -10.09
CA PRO A 224 -1.29 9.54 -9.78
C PRO A 224 -2.80 9.34 -9.84
N VAL A 225 -3.53 10.19 -9.11
CA VAL A 225 -4.99 10.33 -9.21
C VAL A 225 -5.35 11.67 -9.85
N PRO A 226 -6.57 11.82 -10.41
CA PRO A 226 -6.99 13.04 -11.08
C PRO A 226 -6.87 14.33 -10.27
N GLY A 227 -6.90 14.25 -8.94
CA GLY A 227 -6.66 15.39 -8.04
C GLY A 227 -5.29 16.05 -8.18
N ILE A 228 -4.33 15.42 -8.90
CA ILE A 228 -3.02 16.02 -9.19
C ILE A 228 -3.12 17.24 -10.13
N GLY A 229 -4.25 17.39 -10.83
CA GLY A 229 -4.55 18.55 -11.67
C GLY A 229 -4.82 18.21 -13.14
N GLU A 230 -4.91 19.26 -13.97
CA GLU A 230 -5.31 19.16 -15.38
C GLU A 230 -4.37 18.30 -16.24
N HIS A 231 -3.10 18.16 -15.86
CA HIS A 231 -2.11 17.34 -16.54
C HIS A 231 -2.09 15.88 -16.07
N PHE A 232 -3.15 15.44 -15.37
CA PHE A 232 -3.23 14.06 -14.88
C PHE A 232 -2.96 12.99 -15.97
N PRO A 233 -3.53 13.06 -17.19
CA PRO A 233 -3.31 12.02 -18.20
C PRO A 233 -1.84 11.90 -18.63
N GLU A 234 -1.17 13.03 -18.82
CA GLU A 234 0.26 13.08 -19.22
C GLU A 234 1.14 12.56 -18.07
N ILE A 235 0.87 12.96 -16.84
CA ILE A 235 1.60 12.50 -15.66
C ILE A 235 1.38 11.00 -15.48
N PHE A 236 0.15 10.51 -15.67
CA PHE A 236 -0.14 9.08 -15.59
C PHE A 236 0.66 8.28 -16.63
N ASP A 237 0.72 8.75 -17.88
CA ASP A 237 1.49 8.08 -18.93
C ASP A 237 3.00 8.09 -18.65
N GLU A 238 3.57 9.16 -18.08
CA GLU A 238 4.98 9.19 -17.66
C GLU A 238 5.24 8.24 -16.48
N VAL A 239 4.37 8.22 -15.48
CA VAL A 239 4.46 7.28 -14.36
C VAL A 239 4.32 5.84 -14.84
N LEU A 240 3.44 5.58 -15.80
CA LEU A 240 3.31 4.27 -16.43
C LEU A 240 4.63 3.83 -17.09
N LYS A 241 5.31 4.72 -17.81
CA LYS A 241 6.63 4.43 -18.42
C LYS A 241 7.66 4.07 -17.33
N ILE A 242 7.72 4.86 -16.25
CA ILE A 242 8.63 4.62 -15.11
C ILE A 242 8.33 3.27 -14.45
N ASN A 243 7.07 3.01 -14.14
CA ASN A 243 6.63 1.78 -13.48
C ASN A 243 6.81 0.52 -14.35
N THR A 244 6.97 0.66 -15.65
CA THR A 244 7.12 -0.46 -16.59
C THR A 244 8.48 -0.49 -17.30
N LEU A 245 9.50 0.13 -16.70
CA LEU A 245 10.88 0.05 -17.18
C LEU A 245 11.40 -1.40 -17.16
N ASP A 246 12.33 -1.70 -18.06
CA ASP A 246 13.07 -2.95 -18.01
C ASP A 246 13.92 -2.99 -16.73
N TYR A 247 13.53 -3.89 -15.81
CA TYR A 247 14.16 -4.00 -14.49
C TYR A 247 15.66 -4.31 -14.57
N LYS A 248 16.15 -5.04 -15.60
CA LYS A 248 17.59 -5.34 -15.76
C LYS A 248 18.40 -4.11 -16.06
N THR A 249 17.88 -3.26 -16.94
CA THR A 249 18.51 -1.96 -17.23
C THR A 249 18.53 -1.08 -15.99
N TYR A 250 17.43 -1.07 -15.24
CA TYR A 250 17.32 -0.29 -14.01
C TYR A 250 18.25 -0.81 -12.91
N GLU A 251 18.31 -2.12 -12.70
CA GLU A 251 19.24 -2.78 -11.80
C GLU A 251 20.70 -2.41 -12.12
N THR A 252 21.07 -2.43 -13.39
CA THR A 252 22.42 -2.02 -13.82
C THR A 252 22.73 -0.57 -13.47
N ILE A 253 21.79 0.34 -13.71
CA ILE A 253 21.96 1.77 -13.37
C ILE A 253 22.06 1.96 -11.86
N GLN A 254 21.20 1.29 -11.08
CA GLN A 254 21.27 1.33 -9.62
C GLN A 254 22.58 0.77 -9.08
N GLN A 255 23.09 -0.33 -9.67
CA GLN A 255 24.37 -0.91 -9.26
C GLN A 255 25.52 0.06 -9.44
N HIS A 256 25.57 0.79 -10.55
CA HIS A 256 26.59 1.84 -10.74
C HIS A 256 26.53 2.93 -9.68
N LEU A 257 25.31 3.31 -9.24
CA LEU A 257 25.14 4.27 -8.15
C LEU A 257 25.61 3.69 -6.81
N ILE A 258 25.25 2.44 -6.51
CA ILE A 258 25.68 1.72 -5.30
C ILE A 258 27.22 1.64 -5.27
N ASP A 259 27.85 1.20 -6.36
CA ASP A 259 29.30 1.08 -6.48
C ASP A 259 30.03 2.42 -6.25
N ALA A 260 29.38 3.53 -6.60
CA ALA A 260 29.92 4.88 -6.34
C ALA A 260 29.76 5.27 -4.86
N LEU A 261 28.60 4.99 -4.28
CA LEU A 261 28.30 5.29 -2.87
C LEU A 261 29.14 4.45 -1.91
N ASP A 262 29.37 3.18 -2.20
CA ASP A 262 30.22 2.28 -1.40
C ASP A 262 31.67 2.79 -1.26
N LYS A 263 32.14 3.57 -2.22
CA LYS A 263 33.47 4.17 -2.21
C LYS A 263 33.49 5.59 -1.63
N ALA A 264 32.32 6.18 -1.38
CA ALA A 264 32.21 7.56 -0.93
C ALA A 264 32.22 7.64 0.61
N ALA A 265 32.94 8.61 1.15
CA ALA A 265 32.88 8.94 2.56
C ALA A 265 31.70 9.88 2.91
N TRP A 266 31.17 10.57 1.93
CA TRP A 266 30.08 11.52 2.09
C TRP A 266 29.38 11.82 0.76
N VAL A 267 28.15 12.32 0.84
CA VAL A 267 27.37 12.84 -0.31
C VAL A 267 27.03 14.30 -0.04
N GLU A 268 27.21 15.14 -1.04
CA GLU A 268 26.80 16.53 -1.02
C GLU A 268 25.53 16.70 -1.87
N ILE A 269 24.50 17.32 -1.27
CA ILE A 269 23.22 17.56 -1.91
C ILE A 269 23.01 19.06 -2.01
N LYS A 270 22.90 19.58 -3.23
CA LYS A 270 22.68 20.99 -3.52
C LYS A 270 21.40 21.19 -4.31
N GLY A 271 20.56 22.10 -3.83
CA GLY A 271 19.36 22.54 -4.54
C GLY A 271 19.69 23.36 -5.78
N ARG A 272 18.69 23.57 -6.63
CA ARG A 272 18.78 24.45 -7.82
C ARG A 272 17.60 25.43 -7.83
N GLY A 273 17.81 26.60 -8.47
CA GLY A 273 16.81 27.65 -8.53
C GLY A 273 16.48 28.17 -7.11
N ASP A 274 15.20 28.22 -6.78
CA ASP A 274 14.72 28.70 -5.46
C ASP A 274 14.87 27.66 -4.34
N ASN A 275 15.37 26.48 -4.65
CA ASN A 275 15.67 25.47 -3.63
C ASN A 275 17.08 25.71 -3.06
N HIS A 276 17.17 26.20 -1.82
CA HIS A 276 18.39 26.52 -1.10
C HIS A 276 18.98 25.36 -0.29
N THR A 277 18.59 24.11 -0.60
CA THR A 277 19.18 22.94 0.06
C THR A 277 20.70 22.92 -0.20
N ASP A 278 21.47 22.89 0.89
CA ASP A 278 22.93 22.67 0.87
C ASP A 278 23.26 21.82 2.09
N MET A 279 23.45 20.53 1.88
CA MET A 279 23.76 19.62 2.98
C MET A 279 24.79 18.58 2.58
N LYS A 280 25.59 18.18 3.57
CA LYS A 280 26.57 17.12 3.47
C LYS A 280 26.15 15.96 4.39
N VAL A 281 25.98 14.79 3.80
CA VAL A 281 25.62 13.57 4.52
C VAL A 281 26.87 12.68 4.59
N MET A 282 27.32 12.39 5.81
CA MET A 282 28.42 11.45 6.00
C MET A 282 27.89 10.02 5.87
N LEU A 283 28.55 9.22 5.06
CA LEU A 283 28.21 7.82 4.87
C LEU A 283 28.94 6.94 5.88
N HIS A 284 28.27 5.86 6.29
CA HIS A 284 28.91 4.85 7.11
C HIS A 284 29.95 4.07 6.28
N THR A 285 31.11 3.78 6.88
CA THR A 285 32.10 2.94 6.22
C THR A 285 31.65 1.48 6.29
N LEU A 286 31.37 0.87 5.14
CA LEU A 286 31.01 -0.53 5.05
C LEU A 286 32.29 -1.39 5.09
N ASN A 287 32.32 -2.40 5.97
CA ASN A 287 33.43 -3.36 6.04
C ASN A 287 33.27 -4.45 4.98
N ASN A 288 32.04 -4.82 4.68
CA ASN A 288 31.70 -5.79 3.64
C ASN A 288 30.39 -5.37 2.95
N PRO A 289 30.47 -4.54 1.89
CA PRO A 289 29.28 -4.03 1.20
C PRO A 289 28.32 -5.11 0.67
N ALA A 290 28.84 -6.32 0.42
CA ALA A 290 27.99 -7.43 -0.04
C ALA A 290 27.16 -8.10 1.08
N GLN A 291 27.41 -7.75 2.34
CA GLN A 291 26.75 -8.33 3.52
C GLN A 291 26.09 -7.30 4.44
N GLU A 292 26.42 -6.04 4.30
CA GLU A 292 25.88 -4.90 5.03
C GLU A 292 24.92 -4.07 4.16
#